data_7fa6a594c9e9b7bd07a9688826bdb8aa
#
_entry.id   7fa6a594c9e9b7bd07a9688826bdb8aa
#
_cell.length_a   1.000
_cell.length_b   1.000
_cell.length_c   1.000
_cell.angle_alpha   90.00
_cell.angle_beta   90.00
_cell.angle_gamma   90.00
#
_symmetry.space_group_name_H-M   'P 1'
#
loop_
_entity.id
_entity.type
_entity.pdbx_description
1 polymer ?
#
loop_
_entity_poly.entity_id
_entity_poly.type
_entity_poly.pdbx_seq_one_letter_code
_entity_poly.pdbx_strand_id
1 'polypeptide(L)'
;MEVQAIAGRATKWFDRGFDQIIPIAPPGADIHPDSKIAPGNVGKAPAFPNESGFWTGRTPQYRADNKIGWGQHRTSASDCEYWDSHDCSVGLRSDYYPAIDIDIEDAEISNVVLNQAMKYFECQPPCRTGKAPKRLLMFKTQKPFRKKRLDFMDSQGFLWAVEILGM
;
A
#
# COMPACT_ATOMS: atom_id res chain seq x y z
N MET A 1 -6.68 -9.30 24.13
CA MET A 1 -7.21 -8.28 23.19
C MET A 1 -7.37 -9.00 21.87
N GLU A 2 -8.57 -9.51 21.60
CA GLU A 2 -8.87 -10.16 20.32
C GLU A 2 -8.80 -9.11 19.22
N VAL A 3 -7.85 -9.27 18.30
CA VAL A 3 -7.86 -8.54 17.04
C VAL A 3 -9.05 -9.08 16.25
N GLN A 4 -10.16 -8.37 16.28
CA GLN A 4 -11.26 -8.68 15.36
C GLN A 4 -10.70 -8.60 13.94
N ALA A 5 -10.56 -9.73 13.29
CA ALA A 5 -10.32 -9.79 11.86
C ALA A 5 -11.42 -8.96 11.19
N ILE A 6 -11.05 -7.88 10.52
CA ILE A 6 -12.01 -7.07 9.79
C ILE A 6 -12.27 -7.83 8.49
N ALA A 7 -13.21 -8.78 8.54
CA ALA A 7 -13.69 -9.46 7.36
C ALA A 7 -14.15 -8.43 6.32
N GLY A 8 -13.87 -8.66 5.07
CA GLY A 8 -14.30 -7.79 3.98
C GLY A 8 -13.45 -6.54 3.79
N ARG A 9 -12.15 -6.58 3.98
CA ARG A 9 -11.28 -5.41 3.78
C ARG A 9 -11.20 -4.99 2.32
N ALA A 10 -10.97 -5.94 1.41
CA ALA A 10 -10.83 -5.64 -0.02
C ALA A 10 -12.18 -5.21 -0.62
N THR A 11 -13.24 -5.96 -0.36
CA THR A 11 -14.61 -5.62 -0.77
C THR A 11 -15.00 -4.22 -0.29
N LYS A 12 -14.74 -3.91 0.97
CA LYS A 12 -15.06 -2.59 1.54
C LYS A 12 -14.35 -1.43 0.84
N TRP A 13 -13.10 -1.62 0.42
CA TRP A 13 -12.37 -0.61 -0.33
C TRP A 13 -12.87 -0.49 -1.75
N PHE A 14 -13.13 -1.62 -2.40
CA PHE A 14 -13.66 -1.68 -3.76
C PHE A 14 -15.03 -0.98 -3.88
N ASP A 15 -15.95 -1.26 -2.95
CA ASP A 15 -17.28 -0.64 -2.89
C ASP A 15 -17.24 0.87 -2.67
N ARG A 16 -16.16 1.37 -2.08
CA ARG A 16 -15.90 2.82 -1.94
C ARG A 16 -15.26 3.45 -3.17
N GLY A 17 -15.11 2.70 -4.26
CA GLY A 17 -14.56 3.17 -5.52
C GLY A 17 -13.02 3.10 -5.62
N PHE A 18 -12.36 2.35 -4.73
CA PHE A 18 -10.93 2.04 -4.84
C PHE A 18 -10.76 0.75 -5.66
N ASP A 19 -10.86 0.86 -6.97
CA ASP A 19 -10.87 -0.26 -7.92
C ASP A 19 -9.47 -0.72 -8.37
N GLN A 20 -8.41 -0.01 -7.96
CA GLN A 20 -7.03 -0.35 -8.28
C GLN A 20 -6.27 -0.76 -7.00
N ILE A 21 -6.85 -1.71 -6.30
CA ILE A 21 -6.27 -2.31 -5.10
C ILE A 21 -5.60 -3.64 -5.43
N ILE A 22 -4.73 -4.10 -4.56
CA ILE A 22 -4.03 -5.38 -4.66
C ILE A 22 -3.98 -6.04 -3.30
N PRO A 23 -3.98 -7.37 -3.22
CA PRO A 23 -3.86 -8.05 -1.94
C PRO A 23 -2.42 -8.01 -1.44
N ILE A 24 -2.29 -7.95 -0.12
CA ILE A 24 -1.03 -8.06 0.62
C ILE A 24 -1.17 -9.26 1.54
N ALA A 25 -0.22 -10.18 1.50
CA ALA A 25 -0.22 -11.34 2.39
C ALA A 25 -0.27 -10.88 3.86
N PRO A 26 -1.10 -11.50 4.71
CA PRO A 26 -1.12 -11.18 6.14
C PRO A 26 0.23 -11.52 6.79
N PRO A 27 0.58 -10.90 7.92
CA PRO A 27 1.76 -11.27 8.69
C PRO A 27 1.70 -12.77 9.07
N GLY A 28 2.81 -13.48 8.85
CA GLY A 28 2.88 -14.92 9.12
C GLY A 28 2.28 -15.83 8.04
N ALA A 29 1.87 -15.28 6.91
CA ALA A 29 1.36 -16.07 5.80
C ALA A 29 2.43 -16.99 5.21
N ASP A 30 2.04 -18.19 4.81
CA ASP A 30 2.90 -19.15 4.14
C ASP A 30 3.19 -18.70 2.70
N ILE A 31 4.44 -18.38 2.45
CA ILE A 31 4.90 -17.94 1.13
C ILE A 31 5.31 -19.14 0.29
N HIS A 32 4.81 -19.21 -0.94
CA HIS A 32 5.18 -20.28 -1.86
C HIS A 32 6.70 -20.34 -2.06
N PRO A 33 7.33 -21.54 -2.02
CA PRO A 33 8.79 -21.68 -2.12
C PRO A 33 9.39 -21.01 -3.37
N ASP A 34 8.68 -21.00 -4.50
CA ASP A 34 9.12 -20.35 -5.75
C ASP A 34 8.83 -18.85 -5.78
N SER A 35 8.27 -18.28 -4.72
CA SER A 35 7.99 -16.85 -4.65
C SER A 35 9.28 -16.07 -4.36
N LYS A 36 9.42 -14.91 -5.00
CA LYS A 36 10.54 -14.00 -4.75
C LYS A 36 10.27 -13.01 -3.59
N ILE A 37 9.18 -13.20 -2.85
CA ILE A 37 8.88 -12.36 -1.69
C ILE A 37 9.85 -12.73 -0.57
N ALA A 38 10.70 -11.77 -0.19
CA ALA A 38 11.61 -11.97 0.94
C ALA A 38 10.81 -12.03 2.26
N PRO A 39 11.25 -12.83 3.26
CA PRO A 39 10.55 -12.98 4.54
C PRO A 39 10.22 -11.65 5.24
N GLY A 40 11.14 -10.69 5.20
CA GLY A 40 10.93 -9.35 5.78
C GLY A 40 9.92 -8.46 5.03
N ASN A 41 9.45 -8.90 3.88
CA ASN A 41 8.45 -8.20 3.07
C ASN A 41 7.03 -8.80 3.19
N VAL A 42 6.86 -9.89 3.92
CA VAL A 42 5.53 -10.45 4.24
C VAL A 42 4.74 -9.40 5.03
N GLY A 43 3.51 -9.16 4.65
CA GLY A 43 2.69 -8.07 5.19
C GLY A 43 2.92 -6.69 4.56
N LYS A 44 3.83 -6.57 3.57
CA LYS A 44 4.15 -5.31 2.88
C LYS A 44 4.13 -5.43 1.36
N ALA A 45 4.60 -6.56 0.82
CA ALA A 45 4.66 -6.78 -0.62
C ALA A 45 3.34 -7.28 -1.17
N PRO A 46 2.99 -6.89 -2.41
CA PRO A 46 1.87 -7.47 -3.13
C PRO A 46 2.02 -8.99 -3.23
N ALA A 47 0.99 -9.71 -2.82
CA ALA A 47 0.97 -11.16 -2.86
C ALA A 47 -0.46 -11.66 -3.06
N PHE A 48 -0.61 -12.72 -3.84
CA PHE A 48 -1.89 -13.34 -4.17
C PHE A 48 -1.96 -14.73 -3.57
N PRO A 49 -3.06 -15.08 -2.89
CA PRO A 49 -3.27 -16.44 -2.42
C PRO A 49 -3.48 -17.38 -3.60
N ASN A 50 -3.08 -18.63 -3.45
CA ASN A 50 -3.38 -19.68 -4.40
C ASN A 50 -4.32 -20.72 -3.79
N GLU A 51 -4.84 -21.63 -4.60
CA GLU A 51 -5.76 -22.68 -4.18
C GLU A 51 -5.19 -23.62 -3.10
N SER A 52 -3.87 -23.70 -2.99
CA SER A 52 -3.18 -24.49 -1.96
C SER A 52 -2.93 -23.74 -0.66
N GLY A 53 -3.42 -22.50 -0.53
CA GLY A 53 -3.25 -21.66 0.66
C GLY A 53 -1.92 -20.92 0.76
N PHE A 54 -1.02 -21.09 -0.23
CA PHE A 54 0.23 -20.35 -0.27
C PHE A 54 0.04 -18.98 -0.92
N TRP A 55 0.83 -18.00 -0.49
CA TRP A 55 0.89 -16.67 -1.07
C TRP A 55 2.05 -16.54 -2.05
N THR A 56 1.83 -15.90 -3.17
CA THR A 56 2.83 -15.70 -4.21
C THR A 56 2.78 -14.28 -4.78
N GLY A 57 3.92 -13.72 -5.15
CA GLY A 57 4.00 -12.42 -5.85
C GLY A 57 3.49 -12.45 -7.30
N ARG A 58 3.00 -13.60 -7.79
CA ARG A 58 2.46 -13.76 -9.14
C ARG A 58 0.95 -13.71 -9.10
N THR A 59 0.35 -12.90 -9.97
CA THR A 59 -1.11 -12.89 -10.15
C THR A 59 -1.60 -14.20 -10.75
N PRO A 60 -2.88 -14.59 -10.58
CA PRO A 60 -3.46 -15.72 -11.30
C PRO A 60 -3.28 -15.59 -12.81
N GLN A 61 -3.48 -14.41 -13.39
CA GLN A 61 -3.30 -14.14 -14.82
C GLN A 61 -1.84 -14.28 -15.28
N TYR A 62 -0.88 -13.99 -14.41
CA TYR A 62 0.54 -14.19 -14.72
C TYR A 62 0.86 -15.66 -15.00
N ARG A 63 0.17 -16.60 -14.36
CA ARG A 63 0.35 -18.04 -14.56
C ARG A 63 -0.24 -18.53 -15.88
N ALA A 64 -1.40 -17.97 -16.29
CA ALA A 64 -2.07 -18.35 -17.53
C ALA A 64 -1.33 -17.79 -18.77
N ASP A 65 -0.92 -16.50 -18.71
CA ASP A 65 -0.42 -15.77 -19.88
C ASP A 65 1.06 -15.39 -19.80
N ASN A 66 1.75 -15.77 -18.73
CA ASN A 66 3.17 -15.50 -18.45
C ASN A 66 3.60 -14.01 -18.44
N LYS A 67 2.70 -13.05 -18.37
CA LYS A 67 3.04 -11.64 -18.61
C LYS A 67 2.39 -10.62 -17.69
N ILE A 68 1.28 -10.91 -17.00
CA ILE A 68 0.58 -9.90 -16.20
C ILE A 68 1.03 -9.96 -14.76
N GLY A 69 1.91 -9.03 -14.37
CA GLY A 69 2.32 -8.83 -12.99
C GLY A 69 1.26 -8.04 -12.19
N TRP A 70 1.44 -7.95 -10.90
CA TRP A 70 0.53 -7.21 -10.00
C TRP A 70 0.29 -5.75 -10.44
N GLY A 71 1.29 -5.11 -11.06
CA GLY A 71 1.17 -3.75 -11.60
C GLY A 71 0.19 -3.60 -12.77
N GLN A 72 -0.21 -4.70 -13.40
CA GLN A 72 -1.14 -4.72 -14.54
C GLN A 72 -2.46 -5.41 -14.20
N HIS A 73 -2.57 -5.99 -13.00
CA HIS A 73 -3.80 -6.63 -12.54
C HIS A 73 -4.95 -5.62 -12.47
N ARG A 74 -6.12 -6.01 -12.94
CA ARG A 74 -7.37 -5.26 -12.80
C ARG A 74 -8.24 -5.98 -11.79
N THR A 75 -8.47 -5.32 -10.69
CA THR A 75 -9.25 -5.88 -9.58
C THR A 75 -10.74 -5.91 -9.93
N SER A 76 -11.36 -7.04 -9.67
CA SER A 76 -12.80 -7.26 -9.78
C SER A 76 -13.44 -7.45 -8.39
N ALA A 77 -14.76 -7.39 -8.32
CA ALA A 77 -15.48 -7.68 -7.09
C ALA A 77 -15.20 -9.12 -6.59
N SER A 78 -15.17 -10.09 -7.52
CA SER A 78 -14.88 -11.50 -7.19
C SER A 78 -13.44 -11.71 -6.69
N ASP A 79 -12.47 -10.92 -7.17
CA ASP A 79 -11.13 -10.93 -6.60
C ASP A 79 -11.16 -10.48 -5.13
N CYS A 80 -11.90 -9.41 -4.85
CA CYS A 80 -12.02 -8.88 -3.49
C CYS A 80 -12.66 -9.87 -2.52
N GLU A 81 -13.74 -10.53 -2.92
CA GLU A 81 -14.39 -11.58 -2.14
C GLU A 81 -13.42 -12.74 -1.86
N TYR A 82 -12.68 -13.17 -2.87
CA TYR A 82 -11.68 -14.22 -2.74
C TYR A 82 -10.53 -13.82 -1.81
N TRP A 83 -10.03 -12.59 -1.90
CA TRP A 83 -8.97 -12.11 -1.02
C TRP A 83 -9.44 -11.95 0.42
N ASP A 84 -10.65 -11.49 0.63
CA ASP A 84 -11.25 -11.36 1.97
C ASP A 84 -11.41 -12.71 2.65
N SER A 85 -11.70 -13.78 1.88
CA SER A 85 -11.76 -15.15 2.42
C SER A 85 -10.40 -15.69 2.91
N HIS A 86 -9.29 -15.02 2.48
CA HIS A 86 -7.91 -15.35 2.89
C HIS A 86 -7.33 -14.35 3.88
N ASP A 87 -8.16 -13.51 4.49
CA ASP A 87 -7.76 -12.49 5.50
C ASP A 87 -6.64 -11.55 5.01
N CYS A 88 -6.64 -11.19 3.73
CA CYS A 88 -5.61 -10.34 3.16
C CYS A 88 -5.67 -8.91 3.72
N SER A 89 -4.52 -8.23 3.73
CA SER A 89 -4.46 -6.78 3.79
C SER A 89 -4.58 -6.21 2.39
N VAL A 90 -4.88 -4.91 2.28
CA VAL A 90 -5.06 -4.21 1.01
C VAL A 90 -3.93 -3.23 0.77
N GLY A 91 -3.35 -3.29 -0.42
CA GLY A 91 -2.44 -2.29 -0.96
C GLY A 91 -3.15 -1.43 -2.01
N LEU A 92 -2.94 -0.13 -1.95
CA LEU A 92 -3.38 0.80 -3.00
C LEU A 92 -2.25 0.96 -4.03
N ARG A 93 -2.59 0.92 -5.31
CA ARG A 93 -1.62 1.14 -6.38
C ARG A 93 -1.29 2.62 -6.50
N SER A 94 -0.02 2.96 -6.32
CA SER A 94 0.45 4.36 -6.31
C SER A 94 0.35 5.08 -7.66
N ASP A 95 0.19 4.36 -8.76
CA ASP A 95 -0.06 4.93 -10.09
C ASP A 95 -1.47 5.55 -10.20
N TYR A 96 -2.44 5.08 -9.42
CA TYR A 96 -3.81 5.61 -9.35
C TYR A 96 -4.10 6.35 -8.05
N TYR A 97 -3.47 5.90 -6.97
CA TYR A 97 -3.61 6.46 -5.62
C TYR A 97 -2.25 6.89 -5.10
N PRO A 98 -1.69 7.97 -5.66
CA PRO A 98 -0.42 8.48 -5.17
C PRO A 98 -0.53 8.89 -3.72
N ALA A 99 0.59 8.83 -3.02
CA ALA A 99 0.63 9.22 -1.63
C ALA A 99 1.84 10.10 -1.34
N ILE A 100 1.70 10.98 -0.34
CA ILE A 100 2.84 11.67 0.27
C ILE A 100 3.22 10.85 1.51
N ASP A 101 4.41 10.27 1.45
CA ASP A 101 5.01 9.52 2.56
C ASP A 101 5.94 10.45 3.34
N ILE A 102 5.54 10.80 4.56
CA ILE A 102 6.28 11.64 5.50
C ILE A 102 7.06 10.70 6.41
N ASP A 103 8.27 10.32 5.99
CA ASP A 103 9.17 9.41 6.71
C ASP A 103 10.09 10.20 7.67
N ILE A 104 9.48 10.87 8.64
CA ILE A 104 10.13 11.75 9.61
C ILE A 104 9.79 11.24 11.02
N GLU A 105 10.83 10.92 11.81
CA GLU A 105 10.67 10.43 13.19
C GLU A 105 10.55 11.54 14.24
N ASP A 106 10.95 12.76 13.90
CA ASP A 106 10.71 13.95 14.72
C ASP A 106 9.26 14.40 14.59
N ALA A 107 8.54 14.49 15.72
CA ALA A 107 7.11 14.78 15.73
C ALA A 107 6.81 16.23 15.33
N GLU A 108 7.66 17.18 15.69
CA GLU A 108 7.48 18.59 15.37
C GLU A 108 7.68 18.83 13.89
N ILE A 109 8.79 18.34 13.32
CA ILE A 109 9.10 18.44 11.90
C ILE A 109 8.03 17.70 11.07
N SER A 110 7.64 16.48 11.48
CA SER A 110 6.56 15.73 10.81
C SER A 110 5.25 16.50 10.77
N ASN A 111 4.86 17.16 11.86
CA ASN A 111 3.66 17.99 11.91
C ASN A 111 3.78 19.25 11.05
N VAL A 112 4.93 19.91 11.00
CA VAL A 112 5.16 21.05 10.10
C VAL A 112 4.97 20.64 8.66
N VAL A 113 5.58 19.54 8.22
CA VAL A 113 5.44 19.01 6.85
C VAL A 113 3.99 18.63 6.55
N LEU A 114 3.32 17.93 7.48
CA LEU A 114 1.91 17.58 7.35
C LEU A 114 1.03 18.82 7.14
N ASN A 115 1.19 19.84 8.00
CA ASN A 115 0.40 21.06 7.92
C ASN A 115 0.61 21.81 6.61
N GLN A 116 1.84 21.84 6.08
CA GLN A 116 2.13 22.45 4.78
C GLN A 116 1.48 21.65 3.63
N ALA A 117 1.53 20.32 3.68
CA ALA A 117 0.87 19.48 2.68
C ALA A 117 -0.65 19.71 2.71
N MET A 118 -1.28 19.72 3.88
CA MET A 118 -2.73 19.95 4.03
C MET A 118 -3.14 21.32 3.51
N LYS A 119 -2.37 22.37 3.82
CA LYS A 119 -2.61 23.73 3.35
C LYS A 119 -2.49 23.82 1.83
N TYR A 120 -1.49 23.15 1.23
CA TYR A 120 -1.26 23.19 -0.21
C TYR A 120 -2.37 22.51 -1.00
N PHE A 121 -2.91 21.40 -0.50
CA PHE A 121 -3.96 20.65 -1.20
C PHE A 121 -5.39 21.16 -0.93
N GLU A 122 -5.57 22.10 -0.02
CA GLU A 122 -6.88 22.68 0.33
C GLU A 122 -7.95 21.61 0.68
N CYS A 123 -7.50 20.44 1.10
CA CYS A 123 -8.38 19.31 1.46
C CYS A 123 -7.77 18.49 2.60
N GLN A 124 -8.60 17.65 3.19
CA GLN A 124 -8.15 16.66 4.19
C GLN A 124 -8.10 15.27 3.53
N PRO A 125 -6.96 14.88 2.94
CA PRO A 125 -6.84 13.55 2.37
C PRO A 125 -6.89 12.47 3.45
N PRO A 126 -7.32 11.25 3.11
CA PRO A 126 -7.16 10.11 4.01
C PRO A 126 -5.70 10.01 4.46
N CYS A 127 -5.52 9.87 5.76
CA CYS A 127 -4.20 9.80 6.39
C CYS A 127 -4.05 8.46 7.10
N ARG A 128 -2.97 7.75 6.82
CA ARG A 128 -2.55 6.57 7.58
C ARG A 128 -1.36 6.95 8.46
N THR A 129 -1.45 6.66 9.74
CA THR A 129 -0.33 6.70 10.66
C THR A 129 0.16 5.27 10.88
N GLY A 130 1.40 5.00 10.49
CA GLY A 130 2.07 3.72 10.76
C GLY A 130 2.77 3.75 12.11
N LYS A 131 4.12 3.75 12.10
CA LYS A 131 4.94 4.04 13.29
C LYS A 131 4.93 5.57 13.49
N ALA A 132 4.14 6.07 14.46
CA ALA A 132 4.09 7.50 14.75
C ALA A 132 5.49 8.08 15.00
N PRO A 133 5.78 9.32 14.54
CA PRO A 133 4.90 10.29 13.92
C PRO A 133 4.80 10.20 12.39
N LYS A 134 5.38 9.17 11.75
CA LYS A 134 5.36 8.97 10.30
C LYS A 134 3.93 8.86 9.75
N ARG A 135 3.67 9.44 8.60
CA ARG A 135 2.33 9.55 8.01
C ARG A 135 2.35 9.34 6.51
N LEU A 136 1.24 8.78 6.01
CA LEU A 136 0.98 8.60 4.60
C LEU A 136 -0.34 9.31 4.25
N LEU A 137 -0.28 10.33 3.41
CA LEU A 137 -1.45 11.04 2.89
C LEU A 137 -1.78 10.47 1.52
N MET A 138 -3.02 10.01 1.33
CA MET A 138 -3.45 9.34 0.09
C MET A 138 -4.31 10.25 -0.76
N PHE A 139 -4.09 10.21 -2.08
CA PHE A 139 -4.82 11.01 -3.06
C PHE A 139 -5.32 10.11 -4.19
N LYS A 140 -6.19 10.63 -5.03
CA LYS A 140 -6.58 10.01 -6.30
C LYS A 140 -6.10 10.88 -7.45
N THR A 141 -5.55 10.28 -8.51
CA THR A 141 -5.14 11.00 -9.71
C THR A 141 -5.68 10.34 -10.96
N GLN A 142 -5.97 11.16 -11.96
CA GLN A 142 -6.31 10.68 -13.31
C GLN A 142 -5.06 10.56 -14.21
N LYS A 143 -3.95 11.19 -13.80
CA LYS A 143 -2.71 11.21 -14.57
C LYS A 143 -1.58 10.66 -13.69
N PRO A 144 -1.13 9.44 -13.93
CA PRO A 144 0.04 8.89 -13.24
C PRO A 144 1.27 9.78 -13.41
N PHE A 145 2.11 9.84 -12.39
CA PHE A 145 3.39 10.57 -12.42
C PHE A 145 4.48 9.73 -11.77
N ARG A 146 5.71 10.10 -12.03
CA ARG A 146 6.88 9.38 -11.47
C ARG A 146 7.06 9.72 -9.99
N LYS A 147 7.50 8.72 -9.23
CA LYS A 147 7.93 8.89 -7.84
C LYS A 147 8.93 10.06 -7.74
N LYS A 148 8.75 10.87 -6.70
CA LYS A 148 9.69 11.92 -6.31
C LYS A 148 10.08 11.73 -4.85
N ARG A 149 11.32 12.03 -4.53
CA ARG A 149 11.85 12.01 -3.18
C ARG A 149 12.58 13.30 -2.89
N LEU A 150 12.35 13.84 -1.71
CA LEU A 150 13.07 14.96 -1.15
C LEU A 150 13.74 14.48 0.14
N ASP A 151 15.07 14.52 0.15
CA ASP A 151 15.86 14.31 1.36
C ASP A 151 16.30 15.68 1.88
N PHE A 152 16.24 15.88 3.19
CA PHE A 152 16.72 17.09 3.83
C PHE A 152 17.30 16.77 5.21
N MET A 153 18.15 17.67 5.69
CA MET A 153 18.80 17.54 6.99
C MET A 153 18.28 18.63 7.91
N ASP A 154 17.98 18.26 9.14
CA ASP A 154 17.62 19.26 10.16
C ASP A 154 18.86 19.96 10.74
N SER A 155 18.63 20.93 11.62
CA SER A 155 19.69 21.68 12.28
C SER A 155 20.58 20.85 13.21
N GLN A 156 20.15 19.64 13.57
CA GLN A 156 20.88 18.71 14.40
C GLN A 156 21.66 17.66 13.60
N GLY A 157 21.55 17.69 12.26
CA GLY A 157 22.24 16.79 11.36
C GLY A 157 21.51 15.48 11.07
N PHE A 158 20.25 15.31 11.50
CA PHE A 158 19.46 14.13 11.15
C PHE A 158 18.90 14.25 9.72
N LEU A 159 19.00 13.15 8.97
CA LEU A 159 18.50 13.06 7.60
C LEU A 159 17.07 12.55 7.60
N TRP A 160 16.17 13.30 6.97
CA TRP A 160 14.77 12.99 6.81
C TRP A 160 14.37 12.86 5.35
N ALA A 161 13.24 12.19 5.10
CA ALA A 161 12.72 12.04 3.74
C ALA A 161 11.22 12.33 3.67
N VAL A 162 10.84 12.94 2.57
CA VAL A 162 9.45 13.03 2.11
C VAL A 162 9.38 12.49 0.70
N GLU A 163 8.53 11.51 0.49
CA GLU A 163 8.36 10.88 -0.82
C GLU A 163 6.96 11.14 -1.37
N ILE A 164 6.86 11.47 -2.65
CA ILE A 164 5.60 11.40 -3.39
C ILE A 164 5.63 10.07 -4.14
N LEU A 165 4.85 9.11 -3.65
CA LEU A 165 4.74 7.80 -4.25
C LEU A 165 3.89 7.91 -5.52
N GLY A 166 4.45 7.48 -6.63
CA GLY A 166 3.85 7.43 -7.95
C GLY A 166 4.22 6.13 -8.66
N MET A 167 4.30 6.18 -10.00
CA MET A 167 4.82 5.04 -10.79
C MET A 167 6.30 4.82 -10.53
#